data_e3b3174d6b988861e022ea2de5d161cd
#
_entry.id   e3b3174d6b988861e022ea2de5d161cd
#
_cell.length_a   1.000
_cell.length_b   1.000
_cell.length_c   1.000
_cell.angle_alpha   90.00
_cell.angle_beta   90.00
_cell.angle_gamma   90.00
#
_symmetry.space_group_name_H-M   'P 1'
#
loop_
_entity.id
_entity.type
_entity.pdbx_description
1 polymer ?
#
loop_
_entity_poly.entity_id
_entity_poly.type
_entity_poly.pdbx_seq_one_letter_code
_entity_poly.pdbx_strand_id
1 'polypeptide(L)'
;MIGIIQEVRAKRVLDNLNMLNAPHASVVRDGKISRVDAQELVLDDIVIFKAGNQIPADAIVVAGEVQVNESLLTGESDEITKQKGDSLMSGSFVVAGQCHARLDAVGADSYISKLTLEAKQMQQGEQSEMIRSLDKLVKFVGIALIPIGIVLFVQSFFMNHDPFRSSITSMVAAVIGMIPEGLYLLASVALAVSSMRLASKKSIAA
;
A
#
# COMPACT_ATOMS: atom_id res chain seq x y z
N MET A 1 17.68 18.54 -1.89
CA MET A 1 18.67 17.52 -1.49
C MET A 1 18.42 16.97 -0.08
N ILE A 2 18.14 17.79 0.93
CA ILE A 2 17.90 17.34 2.32
C ILE A 2 16.72 16.35 2.41
N GLY A 3 15.63 16.58 1.69
CA GLY A 3 14.47 15.68 1.70
C GLY A 3 14.77 14.25 1.21
N ILE A 4 15.56 14.10 0.16
CA ILE A 4 15.93 12.78 -0.39
C ILE A 4 16.79 12.00 0.63
N ILE A 5 17.70 12.67 1.33
CA ILE A 5 18.52 12.02 2.36
C ILE A 5 17.67 11.56 3.54
N GLN A 6 16.70 12.37 3.97
CA GLN A 6 15.78 12.02 5.04
C GLN A 6 14.87 10.83 4.63
N GLU A 7 14.38 10.83 3.41
CA GLU A 7 13.53 9.74 2.88
C GLU A 7 14.29 8.41 2.78
N VAL A 8 15.53 8.43 2.26
CA VAL A 8 16.39 7.23 2.20
C VAL A 8 16.73 6.73 3.60
N ARG A 9 16.98 7.66 4.56
CA ARG A 9 17.28 7.28 5.94
C ARG A 9 16.07 6.69 6.65
N ALA A 10 14.89 7.28 6.46
CA ALA A 10 13.63 6.74 6.99
C ALA A 10 13.33 5.35 6.42
N LYS A 11 13.51 5.16 5.10
CA LYS A 11 13.33 3.86 4.45
C LYS A 11 14.28 2.80 5.02
N ARG A 12 15.57 3.11 5.20
CA ARG A 12 16.53 2.17 5.82
C ARG A 12 16.16 1.77 7.24
N VAL A 13 15.65 2.71 8.05
CA VAL A 13 15.20 2.41 9.42
C VAL A 13 13.99 1.49 9.37
N LEU A 14 13.03 1.73 8.49
CA LEU A 14 11.86 0.87 8.30
C LEU A 14 12.25 -0.53 7.79
N ASP A 15 13.17 -0.62 6.84
CA ASP A 15 13.66 -1.89 6.32
C ASP A 15 14.37 -2.71 7.42
N ASN A 16 15.17 -2.07 8.26
CA ASN A 16 15.81 -2.73 9.40
C ASN A 16 14.80 -3.21 10.46
N LEU A 17 13.75 -2.42 10.74
CA LEU A 17 12.68 -2.82 11.67
C LEU A 17 11.85 -3.98 11.10
N ASN A 18 11.60 -4.00 9.81
CA ASN A 18 10.92 -5.10 9.13
C ASN A 18 11.74 -6.40 9.17
N MET A 19 13.07 -6.32 9.03
CA MET A 19 13.95 -7.49 9.17
C MET A 19 13.97 -8.06 10.59
N LEU A 20 13.87 -7.22 11.61
CA LEU A 20 13.82 -7.67 13.01
C LEU A 20 12.51 -8.38 13.38
N ASN A 21 11.43 -8.04 12.69
CA ASN A 21 10.10 -8.60 12.87
C ASN A 21 9.70 -9.61 11.78
N ALA A 22 10.63 -10.02 10.91
CA ALA A 22 10.33 -10.99 9.87
C ALA A 22 9.80 -12.29 10.51
N PRO A 23 8.63 -12.79 10.11
CA PRO A 23 8.11 -14.04 10.62
C PRO A 23 9.04 -15.20 10.21
N HIS A 24 9.45 -15.99 11.20
CA HIS A 24 10.27 -17.18 11.00
C HIS A 24 9.40 -18.42 11.16
N ALA A 25 9.72 -19.47 10.44
CA ALA A 25 9.07 -20.76 10.56
C ALA A 25 10.08 -21.84 10.92
N SER A 26 9.64 -22.85 11.67
CA SER A 26 10.41 -24.05 11.98
C SER A 26 10.09 -25.10 10.94
N VAL A 27 11.02 -25.39 10.04
CA VAL A 27 10.86 -26.38 8.96
C VAL A 27 11.64 -27.66 9.26
N VAL A 28 11.11 -28.78 8.78
CA VAL A 28 11.78 -30.10 8.84
C VAL A 28 12.29 -30.41 7.45
N ARG A 29 13.61 -30.32 7.24
CA ARG A 29 14.28 -30.70 6.00
C ARG A 29 15.35 -31.74 6.32
N ASP A 30 15.40 -32.84 5.55
CA ASP A 30 16.36 -33.94 5.74
C ASP A 30 16.38 -34.52 7.18
N GLY A 31 15.20 -34.58 7.80
CA GLY A 31 15.03 -35.05 9.18
C GLY A 31 15.57 -34.11 10.27
N LYS A 32 16.00 -32.90 9.91
CA LYS A 32 16.46 -31.86 10.84
C LYS A 32 15.49 -30.69 10.91
N ILE A 33 15.31 -30.16 12.12
CA ILE A 33 14.52 -28.96 12.33
C ILE A 33 15.46 -27.76 12.15
N SER A 34 15.11 -26.85 11.26
CA SER A 34 15.79 -25.58 11.06
C SER A 34 14.80 -24.41 11.11
N ARG A 35 15.27 -23.26 11.56
CA ARG A 35 14.51 -22.03 11.55
C ARG A 35 14.87 -21.24 10.31
N VAL A 36 13.87 -20.92 9.48
CA VAL A 36 14.04 -20.20 8.21
C VAL A 36 13.11 -18.98 8.18
N ASP A 37 13.48 -18.00 7.40
CA ASP A 37 12.61 -16.84 7.15
C ASP A 37 11.38 -17.26 6.34
N ALA A 38 10.24 -16.62 6.58
CA ALA A 38 9.01 -16.90 5.84
C ALA A 38 9.17 -16.72 4.33
N GLN A 39 10.12 -15.88 3.88
CA GLN A 39 10.42 -15.65 2.47
C GLN A 39 11.23 -16.80 1.82
N GLU A 40 11.87 -17.66 2.62
CA GLU A 40 12.67 -18.80 2.17
C GLU A 40 11.87 -20.13 2.20
N LEU A 41 10.59 -20.05 2.56
CA LEU A 41 9.68 -21.18 2.54
C LEU A 41 9.37 -21.58 1.10
N VAL A 42 9.42 -22.89 0.83
CA VAL A 42 9.12 -23.46 -0.46
C VAL A 42 7.95 -24.43 -0.39
N LEU A 43 7.37 -24.72 -1.54
CA LEU A 43 6.28 -25.69 -1.65
C LEU A 43 6.73 -27.04 -1.09
N ASP A 44 5.82 -27.78 -0.48
CA ASP A 44 6.06 -29.09 0.14
C ASP A 44 6.97 -29.09 1.39
N ASP A 45 7.46 -27.93 1.87
CA ASP A 45 8.12 -27.88 3.17
C ASP A 45 7.18 -28.39 4.29
N ILE A 46 7.75 -29.17 5.19
CA ILE A 46 7.04 -29.58 6.42
C ILE A 46 7.36 -28.55 7.51
N VAL A 47 6.36 -27.81 7.93
CA VAL A 47 6.49 -26.75 8.95
C VAL A 47 5.86 -27.23 10.25
N ILE A 48 6.49 -26.89 11.38
CA ILE A 48 5.99 -27.15 12.72
C ILE A 48 5.34 -25.86 13.22
N PHE A 49 4.03 -25.90 13.40
CA PHE A 49 3.28 -24.80 13.99
C PHE A 49 2.95 -25.10 15.46
N LYS A 50 3.14 -24.08 16.32
CA LYS A 50 2.88 -24.13 17.76
C LYS A 50 2.07 -22.91 18.18
N ALA A 51 1.45 -22.99 19.35
CA ALA A 51 0.77 -21.86 19.96
C ALA A 51 1.63 -20.57 19.91
N GLY A 52 1.04 -19.47 19.47
CA GLY A 52 1.68 -18.17 19.26
C GLY A 52 2.34 -17.99 17.90
N ASN A 53 2.38 -19.00 17.03
CA ASN A 53 2.90 -18.84 15.68
C ASN A 53 1.84 -18.24 14.75
N GLN A 54 2.25 -17.32 13.91
CA GLN A 54 1.48 -16.91 12.73
C GLN A 54 1.79 -17.88 11.59
N ILE A 55 0.78 -18.24 10.80
CA ILE A 55 0.91 -19.11 9.64
C ILE A 55 1.31 -18.26 8.44
N PRO A 56 2.56 -18.40 7.92
CA PRO A 56 3.11 -17.52 6.88
C PRO A 56 2.70 -17.90 5.46
N ALA A 57 2.27 -19.14 5.26
CA ALA A 57 1.92 -19.69 3.95
C ALA A 57 0.80 -20.72 4.11
N ASP A 58 0.01 -20.97 3.07
CA ASP A 58 -1.07 -21.95 3.16
C ASP A 58 -0.51 -23.36 3.29
N ALA A 59 -1.10 -24.16 4.16
CA ALA A 59 -0.61 -25.47 4.49
C ALA A 59 -1.74 -26.47 4.75
N ILE A 60 -1.40 -27.77 4.67
CA ILE A 60 -2.30 -28.86 5.04
C ILE A 60 -1.70 -29.59 6.22
N VAL A 61 -2.48 -29.80 7.27
CA VAL A 61 -2.07 -30.52 8.47
C VAL A 61 -1.78 -31.98 8.12
N VAL A 62 -0.57 -32.44 8.38
CA VAL A 62 -0.16 -33.84 8.13
C VAL A 62 -0.15 -34.68 9.42
N ALA A 63 0.10 -34.04 10.58
CA ALA A 63 0.08 -34.70 11.88
C ALA A 63 -0.14 -33.68 13.01
N GLY A 64 -0.79 -34.14 14.09
CA GLY A 64 -1.12 -33.29 15.24
C GLY A 64 -2.45 -32.58 15.10
N GLU A 65 -2.74 -31.68 16.07
CA GLU A 65 -3.97 -30.89 16.13
C GLU A 65 -3.63 -29.51 16.66
N VAL A 66 -4.26 -28.47 16.10
CA VAL A 66 -4.11 -27.08 16.51
C VAL A 66 -5.45 -26.37 16.52
N GLN A 67 -5.57 -25.38 17.41
CA GLN A 67 -6.63 -24.38 17.36
C GLN A 67 -6.07 -23.13 16.71
N VAL A 68 -6.76 -22.63 15.69
CA VAL A 68 -6.37 -21.45 14.93
C VAL A 68 -7.43 -20.36 15.03
N ASN A 69 -6.98 -19.12 15.04
CA ASN A 69 -7.83 -17.94 14.93
C ASN A 69 -7.68 -17.38 13.53
N GLU A 70 -8.76 -17.36 12.78
CA GLU A 70 -8.84 -16.88 11.39
C GLU A 70 -9.50 -15.49 11.29
N SER A 71 -9.64 -14.76 12.42
CA SER A 71 -10.38 -13.48 12.49
C SER A 71 -9.85 -12.40 11.57
N LEU A 72 -8.55 -12.38 11.28
CA LEU A 72 -7.96 -11.44 10.32
C LEU A 72 -8.41 -11.70 8.87
N LEU A 73 -8.88 -12.91 8.56
CA LEU A 73 -9.28 -13.33 7.24
C LEU A 73 -10.80 -13.29 7.07
N THR A 74 -11.52 -13.80 8.06
CA THR A 74 -12.98 -13.99 8.01
C THR A 74 -13.76 -12.89 8.75
N GLY A 75 -13.10 -12.18 9.67
CA GLY A 75 -13.73 -11.25 10.60
C GLY A 75 -14.41 -11.93 11.80
N GLU A 76 -14.43 -13.26 11.86
CA GLU A 76 -15.03 -14.05 12.95
C GLU A 76 -13.94 -14.40 13.96
N SER A 77 -14.21 -14.16 15.25
CA SER A 77 -13.22 -14.36 16.33
C SER A 77 -13.20 -15.79 16.90
N ASP A 78 -13.98 -16.69 16.35
CA ASP A 78 -14.10 -18.05 16.85
C ASP A 78 -12.82 -18.86 16.55
N GLU A 79 -12.38 -19.64 17.54
CA GLU A 79 -11.24 -20.53 17.39
C GLU A 79 -11.68 -21.82 16.71
N ILE A 80 -10.99 -22.19 15.63
CA ILE A 80 -11.30 -23.36 14.83
C ILE A 80 -10.26 -24.45 15.09
N THR A 81 -10.70 -25.62 15.45
CA THR A 81 -9.83 -26.80 15.61
C THR A 81 -9.53 -27.39 14.22
N LYS A 82 -8.25 -27.54 13.91
CA LYS A 82 -7.74 -28.14 12.66
C LYS A 82 -7.00 -29.42 12.97
N GLN A 83 -7.36 -30.47 12.26
CA GLN A 83 -6.82 -31.83 12.40
C GLN A 83 -6.16 -32.27 11.09
N LYS A 84 -5.59 -33.47 11.11
CA LYS A 84 -4.94 -34.06 9.94
C LYS A 84 -5.86 -34.04 8.71
N GLY A 85 -5.38 -33.42 7.63
CA GLY A 85 -6.08 -33.24 6.36
C GLY A 85 -6.75 -31.87 6.22
N ASP A 86 -6.87 -31.10 7.30
CA ASP A 86 -7.46 -29.78 7.24
C ASP A 86 -6.46 -28.73 6.70
N SER A 87 -7.00 -27.71 6.03
CA SER A 87 -6.21 -26.59 5.53
C SER A 87 -5.99 -25.53 6.59
N LEU A 88 -4.78 -25.01 6.63
CA LEU A 88 -4.36 -23.84 7.40
C LEU A 88 -4.16 -22.68 6.45
N MET A 89 -4.85 -21.56 6.70
CA MET A 89 -4.76 -20.36 5.85
C MET A 89 -3.64 -19.46 6.33
N SER A 90 -2.84 -18.96 5.38
CA SER A 90 -1.84 -17.92 5.65
C SER A 90 -2.49 -16.66 6.24
N GLY A 91 -1.84 -16.06 7.23
CA GLY A 91 -2.36 -14.90 7.97
C GLY A 91 -3.12 -15.24 9.24
N SER A 92 -3.53 -16.50 9.46
CA SER A 92 -4.13 -16.95 10.73
C SER A 92 -3.08 -17.17 11.82
N PHE A 93 -3.53 -17.27 13.08
CA PHE A 93 -2.69 -17.48 14.24
C PHE A 93 -3.03 -18.80 14.93
N VAL A 94 -2.00 -19.54 15.34
CA VAL A 94 -2.17 -20.72 16.19
C VAL A 94 -2.36 -20.28 17.64
N VAL A 95 -3.51 -20.58 18.22
CA VAL A 95 -3.88 -20.20 19.59
C VAL A 95 -3.44 -21.29 20.56
N ALA A 96 -3.65 -22.56 20.23
CA ALA A 96 -3.29 -23.69 21.07
C ALA A 96 -2.88 -24.91 20.24
N GLY A 97 -2.19 -25.87 20.88
CA GLY A 97 -1.75 -27.10 20.25
C GLY A 97 -0.45 -26.99 19.46
N GLN A 98 -0.15 -28.08 18.73
CA GLN A 98 1.00 -28.18 17.85
C GLN A 98 0.69 -29.14 16.70
N CYS A 99 1.06 -28.77 15.48
CA CYS A 99 0.95 -29.66 14.33
C CYS A 99 2.17 -29.60 13.44
N HIS A 100 2.29 -30.61 12.58
CA HIS A 100 3.14 -30.60 11.41
C HIS A 100 2.24 -30.38 10.21
N ALA A 101 2.56 -29.42 9.36
CA ALA A 101 1.79 -29.12 8.17
C ALA A 101 2.71 -29.00 6.96
N ARG A 102 2.24 -29.50 5.83
CA ARG A 102 2.92 -29.40 4.53
C ARG A 102 2.44 -28.12 3.85
N LEU A 103 3.37 -27.30 3.38
CA LEU A 103 3.03 -26.10 2.64
C LEU A 103 2.44 -26.44 1.28
N ASP A 104 1.29 -25.84 0.96
CA ASP A 104 0.52 -26.06 -0.26
C ASP A 104 0.55 -24.85 -1.20
N ALA A 105 0.64 -23.62 -0.66
CA ALA A 105 0.86 -22.41 -1.44
C ALA A 105 1.74 -21.43 -0.68
N VAL A 106 2.76 -20.90 -1.36
CA VAL A 106 3.79 -20.02 -0.77
C VAL A 106 3.91 -18.70 -1.52
N GLY A 107 4.44 -17.68 -0.86
CA GLY A 107 4.73 -16.37 -1.48
C GLY A 107 3.49 -15.71 -2.07
N ALA A 108 3.53 -15.37 -3.35
CA ALA A 108 2.46 -14.66 -4.06
C ALA A 108 1.18 -15.52 -4.22
N ASP A 109 1.31 -16.83 -4.19
CA ASP A 109 0.19 -17.77 -4.36
C ASP A 109 -0.57 -18.03 -3.07
N SER A 110 -0.07 -17.61 -1.92
CA SER A 110 -0.74 -17.75 -0.63
C SER A 110 -2.00 -16.89 -0.55
N TYR A 111 -2.96 -17.34 0.24
CA TYR A 111 -4.26 -16.68 0.43
C TYR A 111 -4.13 -15.22 0.88
N ILE A 112 -3.29 -14.96 1.89
CA ILE A 112 -3.08 -13.60 2.40
C ILE A 112 -2.44 -12.67 1.37
N SER A 113 -1.56 -13.20 0.51
CA SER A 113 -0.93 -12.43 -0.56
C SER A 113 -1.94 -12.03 -1.63
N LYS A 114 -2.80 -12.96 -2.06
CA LYS A 114 -3.90 -12.69 -3.00
C LYS A 114 -4.88 -11.65 -2.44
N LEU A 115 -5.31 -11.83 -1.18
CA LEU A 115 -6.20 -10.88 -0.51
C LEU A 115 -5.58 -9.48 -0.41
N THR A 116 -4.29 -9.40 -0.08
CA THR A 116 -3.55 -8.13 -0.01
C THR A 116 -3.43 -7.47 -1.37
N LEU A 117 -3.22 -8.25 -2.43
CA LEU A 117 -3.15 -7.74 -3.80
C LEU A 117 -4.50 -7.18 -4.27
N GLU A 118 -5.59 -7.90 -3.99
CA GLU A 118 -6.95 -7.43 -4.30
C GLU A 118 -7.29 -6.14 -3.55
N ALA A 119 -6.98 -6.08 -2.26
CA ALA A 119 -7.17 -4.87 -1.44
C ALA A 119 -6.37 -3.67 -1.97
N LYS A 120 -5.13 -3.88 -2.40
CA LYS A 120 -4.31 -2.84 -3.05
C LYS A 120 -4.89 -2.37 -4.38
N GLN A 121 -5.41 -3.28 -5.20
CA GLN A 121 -6.03 -2.94 -6.47
C GLN A 121 -7.31 -2.11 -6.26
N MET A 122 -8.15 -2.48 -5.29
CA MET A 122 -9.34 -1.69 -4.92
C MET A 122 -8.96 -0.29 -4.45
N GLN A 123 -7.96 -0.18 -3.58
CA GLN A 123 -7.50 1.11 -3.05
C GLN A 123 -6.87 2.02 -4.12
N GLN A 124 -6.13 1.44 -5.07
CA GLN A 124 -5.58 2.19 -6.20
C GLN A 124 -6.67 2.65 -7.20
N GLY A 125 -7.78 1.92 -7.30
CA GLY A 125 -8.91 2.28 -8.17
C GLY A 125 -9.57 3.60 -7.73
N GLU A 126 -9.94 3.75 -6.47
CA GLU A 126 -10.64 4.94 -5.98
C GLU A 126 -9.76 6.20 -5.93
N GLN A 127 -8.52 6.09 -5.45
CA GLN A 127 -7.59 7.22 -5.46
C GLN A 127 -7.16 7.63 -6.87
N SER A 128 -7.08 6.66 -7.79
CA SER A 128 -6.70 6.91 -9.19
C SER A 128 -7.76 7.70 -9.95
N GLU A 129 -9.05 7.51 -9.71
CA GLU A 129 -10.10 8.23 -10.46
C GLU A 129 -10.16 9.72 -10.10
N MET A 130 -10.07 10.05 -8.82
CA MET A 130 -10.08 11.44 -8.36
C MET A 130 -8.83 12.19 -8.83
N ILE A 131 -7.65 11.59 -8.65
CA ILE A 131 -6.37 12.17 -9.11
C ILE A 131 -6.35 12.29 -10.63
N ARG A 132 -6.84 11.27 -11.35
CA ARG A 132 -6.93 11.28 -12.80
C ARG A 132 -7.90 12.35 -13.34
N SER A 133 -8.97 12.63 -12.62
CA SER A 133 -9.93 13.69 -12.96
C SER A 133 -9.33 15.08 -12.74
N LEU A 134 -8.59 15.28 -11.64
CA LEU A 134 -7.83 16.50 -11.39
C LEU A 134 -6.74 16.74 -12.43
N ASP A 135 -5.98 15.70 -12.79
CA ASP A 135 -4.95 15.76 -13.84
C ASP A 135 -5.54 16.14 -15.22
N LYS A 136 -6.71 15.58 -15.57
CA LYS A 136 -7.40 15.95 -16.80
C LYS A 136 -7.81 17.41 -16.79
N LEU A 137 -8.34 17.90 -15.67
CA LEU A 137 -8.76 19.28 -15.52
C LEU A 137 -7.57 20.25 -15.62
N VAL A 138 -6.46 19.94 -14.94
CA VAL A 138 -5.21 20.75 -14.99
C VAL A 138 -4.64 20.76 -16.40
N LYS A 139 -4.60 19.61 -17.10
CA LYS A 139 -4.15 19.53 -18.48
C LYS A 139 -5.05 20.32 -19.42
N PHE A 140 -6.37 20.24 -19.27
CA PHE A 140 -7.32 21.02 -20.08
C PHE A 140 -7.12 22.52 -19.90
N VAL A 141 -7.03 22.99 -18.64
CA VAL A 141 -6.75 24.40 -18.33
C VAL A 141 -5.40 24.82 -18.89
N GLY A 142 -4.34 24.01 -18.72
CA GLY A 142 -3.02 24.29 -19.27
C GLY A 142 -3.01 24.46 -20.79
N ILE A 143 -3.71 23.59 -21.52
CA ILE A 143 -3.84 23.69 -22.98
C ILE A 143 -4.63 24.94 -23.37
N ALA A 144 -5.71 25.28 -22.65
CA ALA A 144 -6.51 26.48 -22.93
C ALA A 144 -5.75 27.78 -22.65
N LEU A 145 -4.81 27.79 -21.70
CA LEU A 145 -3.99 28.98 -21.38
C LEU A 145 -3.02 29.36 -22.49
N ILE A 146 -2.57 28.40 -23.32
CA ILE A 146 -1.61 28.67 -24.41
C ILE A 146 -2.20 29.66 -25.45
N PRO A 147 -3.37 29.38 -26.06
CA PRO A 147 -3.96 30.32 -27.04
C PRO A 147 -4.35 31.65 -26.38
N ILE A 148 -4.83 31.65 -25.14
CA ILE A 148 -5.16 32.87 -24.41
C ILE A 148 -3.91 33.73 -24.23
N GLY A 149 -2.79 33.15 -23.84
CA GLY A 149 -1.51 33.84 -23.68
C GLY A 149 -1.05 34.46 -24.99
N ILE A 150 -1.17 33.74 -26.12
CA ILE A 150 -0.84 34.23 -27.43
C ILE A 150 -1.71 35.46 -27.80
N VAL A 151 -3.01 35.37 -27.59
CA VAL A 151 -3.94 36.47 -27.87
C VAL A 151 -3.61 37.69 -27.02
N LEU A 152 -3.36 37.52 -25.73
CA LEU A 152 -2.98 38.64 -24.84
C LEU A 152 -1.65 39.28 -25.26
N PHE A 153 -0.67 38.50 -25.68
CA PHE A 153 0.60 39.01 -26.16
C PHE A 153 0.41 39.84 -27.47
N VAL A 154 -0.33 39.28 -28.42
CA VAL A 154 -0.62 39.95 -29.69
C VAL A 154 -1.37 41.27 -29.47
N GLN A 155 -2.38 41.26 -28.58
CA GLN A 155 -3.15 42.45 -28.23
C GLN A 155 -2.25 43.53 -27.60
N SER A 156 -1.41 43.18 -26.61
CA SER A 156 -0.54 44.13 -25.94
C SER A 156 0.51 44.68 -26.91
N PHE A 157 1.16 43.83 -27.69
CA PHE A 157 2.25 44.24 -28.56
C PHE A 157 1.78 44.98 -29.81
N PHE A 158 0.75 44.50 -30.51
CA PHE A 158 0.30 45.06 -31.79
C PHE A 158 -0.77 46.13 -31.67
N MET A 159 -1.71 45.97 -30.71
CA MET A 159 -2.82 46.94 -30.57
C MET A 159 -2.48 48.10 -29.61
N ASN A 160 -1.83 47.80 -28.49
CA ASN A 160 -1.47 48.83 -27.50
C ASN A 160 -0.09 49.45 -27.73
N HIS A 161 0.69 48.89 -28.68
CA HIS A 161 2.05 49.33 -28.97
C HIS A 161 2.99 49.35 -27.76
N ASP A 162 2.74 48.41 -26.82
CA ASP A 162 3.57 48.29 -25.63
C ASP A 162 4.98 47.76 -25.98
N PRO A 163 6.01 48.15 -25.22
CA PRO A 163 7.33 47.57 -25.37
C PRO A 163 7.30 46.06 -25.21
N PHE A 164 8.07 45.33 -26.01
CA PHE A 164 8.13 43.86 -26.01
C PHE A 164 8.24 43.24 -24.60
N ARG A 165 9.10 43.86 -23.76
CA ARG A 165 9.31 43.43 -22.37
C ARG A 165 8.02 43.57 -21.51
N SER A 166 7.30 44.66 -21.68
CA SER A 166 6.04 44.95 -20.98
C SER A 166 4.96 43.96 -21.41
N SER A 167 4.84 43.70 -22.72
CA SER A 167 3.86 42.75 -23.27
C SER A 167 4.08 41.34 -22.76
N ILE A 168 5.33 40.86 -22.65
CA ILE A 168 5.64 39.55 -22.07
C ILE A 168 5.30 39.54 -20.58
N THR A 169 5.66 40.58 -19.83
CA THR A 169 5.40 40.60 -18.38
C THR A 169 3.90 40.59 -18.09
N SER A 170 3.12 41.37 -18.83
CA SER A 170 1.65 41.41 -18.70
C SER A 170 1.00 40.08 -19.08
N MET A 171 1.44 39.43 -20.16
CA MET A 171 0.98 38.11 -20.57
C MET A 171 1.26 37.06 -19.48
N VAL A 172 2.50 37.02 -18.98
CA VAL A 172 2.90 36.04 -17.93
C VAL A 172 2.11 36.28 -16.65
N ALA A 173 1.96 37.54 -16.22
CA ALA A 173 1.18 37.86 -15.02
C ALA A 173 -0.30 37.44 -15.16
N ALA A 174 -0.92 37.67 -16.32
CA ALA A 174 -2.28 37.26 -16.59
C ALA A 174 -2.43 35.74 -16.61
N VAL A 175 -1.53 35.02 -17.27
CA VAL A 175 -1.55 33.55 -17.32
C VAL A 175 -1.36 32.91 -15.93
N ILE A 176 -0.43 33.43 -15.13
CA ILE A 176 -0.22 32.95 -13.75
C ILE A 176 -1.49 33.16 -12.91
N GLY A 177 -2.14 34.32 -13.03
CA GLY A 177 -3.40 34.63 -12.31
C GLY A 177 -4.59 33.74 -12.70
N MET A 178 -4.53 33.08 -13.86
CA MET A 178 -5.55 32.16 -14.34
C MET A 178 -5.34 30.71 -13.89
N ILE A 179 -4.18 30.37 -13.30
CA ILE A 179 -3.92 29.02 -12.77
C ILE A 179 -4.72 28.82 -11.48
N PRO A 180 -5.60 27.82 -11.41
CA PRO A 180 -6.45 27.59 -10.23
C PRO A 180 -5.69 26.94 -9.07
N GLU A 181 -4.70 27.64 -8.52
CA GLU A 181 -3.87 27.14 -7.40
C GLU A 181 -4.70 26.72 -6.18
N GLY A 182 -5.83 27.38 -5.95
CA GLY A 182 -6.76 27.07 -4.87
C GLY A 182 -7.36 25.66 -4.93
N LEU A 183 -7.55 25.10 -6.13
CA LEU A 183 -8.08 23.75 -6.30
C LEU A 183 -7.10 22.69 -5.82
N TYR A 184 -5.81 22.87 -6.10
CA TYR A 184 -4.76 21.95 -5.66
C TYR A 184 -4.57 22.01 -4.14
N LEU A 185 -4.61 23.19 -3.56
CA LEU A 185 -4.54 23.40 -2.12
C LEU A 185 -5.75 22.75 -1.41
N LEU A 186 -6.97 22.95 -1.94
CA LEU A 186 -8.20 22.39 -1.39
C LEU A 186 -8.20 20.86 -1.43
N ALA A 187 -7.75 20.27 -2.55
CA ALA A 187 -7.61 18.82 -2.69
C ALA A 187 -6.57 18.26 -1.68
N SER A 188 -5.43 18.93 -1.53
CA SER A 188 -4.38 18.52 -0.58
C SER A 188 -4.86 18.59 0.87
N VAL A 189 -5.59 19.65 1.24
CA VAL A 189 -6.16 19.83 2.58
C VAL A 189 -7.25 18.78 2.83
N ALA A 190 -8.13 18.51 1.86
CA ALA A 190 -9.18 17.49 1.99
C ALA A 190 -8.59 16.10 2.21
N LEU A 191 -7.53 15.74 1.47
CA LEU A 191 -6.80 14.48 1.67
C LEU A 191 -6.12 14.41 3.05
N ALA A 192 -5.48 15.49 3.50
CA ALA A 192 -4.86 15.56 4.82
C ALA A 192 -5.89 15.40 5.95
N VAL A 193 -7.04 16.08 5.85
CA VAL A 193 -8.15 15.98 6.84
C VAL A 193 -8.76 14.56 6.82
N SER A 194 -8.94 13.95 5.64
CA SER A 194 -9.42 12.57 5.53
C SER A 194 -8.46 11.59 6.19
N SER A 195 -7.16 11.74 5.96
CA SER A 195 -6.13 10.90 6.58
C SER A 195 -6.10 11.06 8.11
N MET A 196 -6.22 12.28 8.61
CA MET A 196 -6.31 12.55 10.06
C MET A 196 -7.58 11.94 10.69
N ARG A 197 -8.73 12.02 10.01
CA ARG A 197 -9.97 11.37 10.48
C ARG A 197 -9.88 9.87 10.53
N LEU A 198 -9.24 9.24 9.55
CA LEU A 198 -8.97 7.80 9.55
C LEU A 198 -8.04 7.39 10.70
N ALA A 199 -6.97 8.14 10.92
CA ALA A 199 -6.03 7.91 12.03
C ALA A 199 -6.72 8.06 13.40
N SER A 200 -7.57 9.08 13.58
CA SER A 200 -8.28 9.30 14.84
C SER A 200 -9.33 8.22 15.13
N LYS A 201 -10.04 7.72 14.11
CA LYS A 201 -10.99 6.60 14.30
C LYS A 201 -10.30 5.29 14.69
N LYS A 202 -9.11 5.03 14.18
CA LYS A 202 -8.33 3.83 14.52
C LYS A 202 -7.78 3.85 15.95
N SER A 203 -7.60 5.05 16.54
CA SER A 203 -7.18 5.26 17.93
C SER A 203 -8.31 5.10 18.96
N ILE A 204 -9.58 5.05 18.54
CA ILE A 204 -10.75 4.89 19.43
C ILE A 204 -11.20 3.41 19.48
N ALA A 205 -10.68 2.56 18.58
CA ALA A 205 -11.01 1.13 18.48
C ALA A 205 -9.89 0.20 19.05
N ALA A 206 -8.91 0.77 19.76
CA ALA A 206 -7.88 0.07 20.56
C ALA A 206 -8.10 0.39 22.08
#